data_3e667428966a226cf86949c23108d3fc
#
_entry.id   3e667428966a226cf86949c23108d3fc
#
_cell.length_a   1.000
_cell.length_b   1.000
_cell.length_c   1.000
_cell.angle_alpha   90.00
_cell.angle_beta   90.00
_cell.angle_gamma   90.00
#
_symmetry.space_group_name_H-M   'P 1'
#
loop_
_entity.id
_entity.type
_entity.pdbx_description
1 polymer ?
#
loop_
_entity_poly.entity_id
_entity_poly.type
_entity_poly.pdbx_seq_one_letter_code
_entity_poly.pdbx_strand_id
1 'polypeptide(L)'
;MCITMKKFNLLKTSVLFALLVLCGRLFPQVQTFPWQGIQREYIVKMPTQHNETVPILFFLHGLGDNITRLDNEFHFQQIADEFGWIMVIPQARNEGLGTMWNAGLMNSNTDDSGFLMALLDALAGQYPVNADSVFFTGFSMGGFMSHRMAIEHGDRIAACAPVSGLITHSLAAQTPVAPVRMLHIHGTADPVVGYNGSSQYFGMNLGLSVESILNYWKDANHCADQPIIDTFPDLHNDGLRFVRYTYSGDPEVQHIKVIGGDHTWYHSEDQYDVSYLTEIRKFFIGNGGSIGLAETGRDALCLWPNPTSGHCTIETETATTVEVKDMLGRTVATHQLNAGANRLVLSALPAGMYFVKGANGAVVKVMVSPR
;
A
#
# COMPACT_ATOMS: atom_id res chain seq x y z
N MET A 1 0.23 -62.26 49.20
CA MET A 1 -0.91 -61.65 48.48
C MET A 1 -0.37 -60.41 47.80
N CYS A 2 -0.02 -60.55 46.53
CA CYS A 2 0.74 -59.57 45.78
C CYS A 2 -0.24 -58.75 44.96
N ILE A 3 -0.31 -57.44 45.16
CA ILE A 3 -1.18 -56.54 44.39
C ILE A 3 -0.31 -55.81 43.36
N THR A 4 -0.49 -56.18 42.09
CA THR A 4 0.17 -55.56 40.93
C THR A 4 -0.61 -54.31 40.51
N MET A 5 -0.03 -53.12 40.63
CA MET A 5 -0.58 -51.88 40.10
C MET A 5 -0.22 -51.74 38.61
N LYS A 6 -1.24 -51.67 37.77
CA LYS A 6 -1.14 -51.38 36.35
C LYS A 6 -0.68 -49.91 36.13
N LYS A 7 0.43 -49.72 35.42
CA LYS A 7 0.84 -48.42 34.86
C LYS A 7 -0.12 -48.02 33.74
N PHE A 8 -0.89 -46.98 33.93
CA PHE A 8 -1.73 -46.41 32.91
C PHE A 8 -0.89 -45.45 32.02
N ASN A 9 -1.04 -45.64 30.72
CA ASN A 9 -0.32 -44.90 29.68
C ASN A 9 -0.65 -43.40 29.64
N LEU A 10 0.27 -42.57 30.09
CA LEU A 10 0.21 -41.10 29.98
C LEU A 10 0.64 -40.54 28.60
N LEU A 11 0.95 -41.43 27.63
CA LEU A 11 1.57 -41.02 26.36
C LEU A 11 0.57 -40.74 25.23
N LYS A 12 -0.73 -40.97 25.40
CA LYS A 12 -1.73 -40.79 24.34
C LYS A 12 -2.49 -39.47 24.37
N THR A 13 -2.42 -38.72 25.46
CA THR A 13 -3.13 -37.42 25.60
C THR A 13 -2.33 -36.23 25.11
N SER A 14 -1.01 -36.31 25.09
CA SER A 14 -0.15 -35.20 24.65
C SER A 14 -0.09 -35.02 23.11
N VAL A 15 -0.35 -36.10 22.34
CA VAL A 15 -0.33 -36.02 20.86
C VAL A 15 -1.63 -35.41 20.30
N LEU A 16 -2.76 -35.54 21.01
CA LEU A 16 -4.04 -34.99 20.55
C LEU A 16 -4.13 -33.51 20.77
N PHE A 17 -3.42 -32.94 21.77
CA PHE A 17 -3.37 -31.49 22.02
C PHE A 17 -2.42 -30.78 21.05
N ALA A 18 -1.36 -31.43 20.57
CA ALA A 18 -0.44 -30.86 19.57
C ALA A 18 -1.03 -30.82 18.14
N LEU A 19 -1.96 -31.77 17.80
CA LEU A 19 -2.62 -31.79 16.50
C LEU A 19 -3.77 -30.73 16.38
N LEU A 20 -4.36 -30.32 17.51
CA LEU A 20 -5.40 -29.29 17.52
C LEU A 20 -4.85 -27.85 17.33
N VAL A 21 -3.55 -27.64 17.55
CA VAL A 21 -2.89 -26.34 17.34
C VAL A 21 -2.45 -26.14 15.88
N LEU A 22 -2.33 -27.21 15.07
CA LEU A 22 -1.87 -27.14 13.68
C LEU A 22 -2.98 -27.03 12.64
N CYS A 23 -4.26 -27.18 13.01
CA CYS A 23 -5.39 -27.16 12.06
C CYS A 23 -6.23 -25.87 12.09
N GLY A 24 -5.77 -24.83 12.78
CA GLY A 24 -6.54 -23.61 13.07
C GLY A 24 -6.10 -22.35 12.32
N ARG A 25 -5.64 -22.43 11.05
CA ARG A 25 -5.27 -21.21 10.29
C ARG A 25 -5.67 -21.27 8.82
N LEU A 26 -6.96 -21.41 8.53
CA LEU A 26 -7.48 -21.33 7.16
C LEU A 26 -8.45 -20.17 6.93
N PHE A 27 -8.73 -19.36 7.96
CA PHE A 27 -9.55 -18.14 7.81
C PHE A 27 -8.82 -16.94 8.40
N PRO A 28 -9.01 -15.73 7.84
CA PRO A 28 -8.50 -14.53 8.44
C PRO A 28 -9.07 -14.44 9.87
N GLN A 29 -8.19 -14.44 10.85
CA GLN A 29 -8.65 -14.36 12.24
C GLN A 29 -9.05 -12.91 12.53
N VAL A 30 -10.36 -12.62 12.44
CA VAL A 30 -10.93 -11.37 12.92
C VAL A 30 -10.67 -11.28 14.42
N GLN A 31 -10.02 -10.20 14.81
CA GLN A 31 -9.73 -9.86 16.19
C GLN A 31 -10.69 -8.77 16.67
N THR A 32 -10.82 -8.62 17.98
CA THR A 32 -11.63 -7.56 18.58
C THR A 32 -10.80 -6.67 19.49
N PHE A 33 -11.15 -5.38 19.48
CA PHE A 33 -10.56 -4.34 20.31
C PHE A 33 -11.67 -3.57 21.04
N PRO A 34 -11.66 -3.51 22.38
CA PRO A 34 -12.65 -2.75 23.14
C PRO A 34 -12.39 -1.25 23.01
N TRP A 35 -13.38 -0.51 22.50
CA TRP A 35 -13.32 0.95 22.38
C TRP A 35 -14.64 1.58 22.83
N GLN A 36 -14.60 2.44 23.82
CA GLN A 36 -15.79 3.14 24.37
C GLN A 36 -16.98 2.22 24.66
N GLY A 37 -16.72 1.03 25.25
CA GLY A 37 -17.73 0.04 25.61
C GLY A 37 -18.26 -0.82 24.46
N ILE A 38 -17.67 -0.70 23.26
CA ILE A 38 -18.02 -1.47 22.05
C ILE A 38 -16.83 -2.34 21.65
N GLN A 39 -17.09 -3.58 21.23
CA GLN A 39 -16.08 -4.41 20.59
C GLN A 39 -15.99 -4.03 19.12
N ARG A 40 -14.81 -3.50 18.72
CA ARG A 40 -14.50 -3.16 17.34
C ARG A 40 -13.71 -4.32 16.73
N GLU A 41 -14.01 -4.66 15.50
CA GLU A 41 -13.34 -5.76 14.79
C GLU A 41 -12.19 -5.25 13.93
N TYR A 42 -11.16 -6.06 13.74
CA TYR A 42 -10.07 -5.79 12.82
C TYR A 42 -9.37 -7.10 12.41
N ILE A 43 -8.65 -7.03 11.28
CA ILE A 43 -7.70 -8.05 10.84
C ILE A 43 -6.32 -7.42 10.88
N VAL A 44 -5.31 -8.19 11.35
CA VAL A 44 -3.90 -7.82 11.25
C VAL A 44 -3.14 -8.91 10.54
N LYS A 45 -2.28 -8.52 9.59
CA LYS A 45 -1.35 -9.41 8.88
C LYS A 45 0.06 -8.93 9.12
N MET A 46 0.86 -9.79 9.72
CA MET A 46 2.28 -9.58 9.92
C MET A 46 3.05 -10.22 8.77
N PRO A 47 4.05 -9.56 8.16
CA PRO A 47 4.90 -10.21 7.17
C PRO A 47 5.62 -11.42 7.78
N THR A 48 5.73 -12.50 7.01
CA THR A 48 6.36 -13.76 7.47
C THR A 48 7.85 -13.60 7.72
N GLN A 49 8.49 -12.64 7.03
CA GLN A 49 9.88 -12.23 7.25
C GLN A 49 9.92 -10.72 7.43
N HIS A 50 10.59 -10.25 8.48
CA HIS A 50 10.66 -8.82 8.78
C HIS A 50 11.95 -8.46 9.55
N ASN A 51 12.31 -7.19 9.50
CA ASN A 51 13.39 -6.59 10.28
C ASN A 51 12.99 -6.39 11.76
N GLU A 52 13.86 -5.81 12.56
CA GLU A 52 13.60 -5.50 13.98
C GLU A 52 12.38 -4.59 14.16
N THR A 53 12.20 -3.60 13.27
CA THR A 53 11.01 -2.74 13.24
C THR A 53 10.36 -2.76 11.86
N VAL A 54 9.04 -2.63 11.81
CA VAL A 54 8.21 -2.85 10.62
C VAL A 54 7.24 -1.68 10.44
N PRO A 55 7.14 -1.11 9.22
CA PRO A 55 6.08 -0.16 8.89
C PRO A 55 4.70 -0.76 9.10
N ILE A 56 3.72 0.10 9.42
CA ILE A 56 2.32 -0.31 9.60
C ILE A 56 1.41 0.50 8.67
N LEU A 57 0.55 -0.20 7.94
CA LEU A 57 -0.43 0.38 7.04
C LEU A 57 -1.86 0.03 7.46
N PHE A 58 -2.67 1.04 7.73
CA PHE A 58 -4.10 0.93 7.91
C PHE A 58 -4.81 1.04 6.56
N PHE A 59 -5.54 0.00 6.17
CA PHE A 59 -6.37 -0.03 4.97
C PHE A 59 -7.84 0.13 5.37
N LEU A 60 -8.44 1.26 5.05
CA LEU A 60 -9.79 1.63 5.45
C LEU A 60 -10.79 1.35 4.31
N HIS A 61 -11.79 0.52 4.60
CA HIS A 61 -12.78 0.08 3.62
C HIS A 61 -13.84 1.14 3.27
N GLY A 62 -14.55 0.94 2.16
CA GLY A 62 -15.65 1.77 1.70
C GLY A 62 -16.96 1.57 2.50
N LEU A 63 -17.98 2.37 2.16
CA LEU A 63 -19.32 2.26 2.73
C LEU A 63 -19.91 0.86 2.50
N GLY A 64 -20.46 0.26 3.57
CA GLY A 64 -21.15 -1.03 3.51
C GLY A 64 -20.22 -2.24 3.38
N ASP A 65 -18.91 -2.04 3.42
CA ASP A 65 -17.94 -3.08 3.18
C ASP A 65 -17.65 -3.94 4.42
N ASN A 66 -16.97 -5.07 4.20
CA ASN A 66 -16.65 -6.07 5.22
C ASN A 66 -15.19 -6.50 5.11
N ILE A 67 -14.48 -6.48 6.24
CA ILE A 67 -13.03 -6.75 6.29
C ILE A 67 -12.68 -8.19 5.87
N THR A 68 -13.56 -9.17 6.11
CA THR A 68 -13.34 -10.56 5.67
C THR A 68 -13.44 -10.66 4.15
N ARG A 69 -14.41 -9.97 3.53
CA ARG A 69 -14.52 -9.91 2.07
C ARG A 69 -13.29 -9.25 1.47
N LEU A 70 -12.86 -8.12 2.03
CA LEU A 70 -11.65 -7.43 1.56
C LEU A 70 -10.39 -8.29 1.69
N ASP A 71 -10.21 -9.00 2.82
CA ASP A 71 -9.04 -9.87 2.98
C ASP A 71 -9.02 -11.01 1.95
N ASN A 72 -10.20 -11.55 1.59
CA ASN A 72 -10.32 -12.54 0.54
C ASN A 72 -10.07 -11.97 -0.88
N GLU A 73 -10.43 -10.72 -1.11
CA GLU A 73 -10.27 -10.05 -2.41
C GLU A 73 -8.83 -9.56 -2.62
N PHE A 74 -8.26 -8.89 -1.62
CA PHE A 74 -6.93 -8.27 -1.71
C PHE A 74 -5.79 -9.20 -1.32
N HIS A 75 -6.08 -10.31 -0.64
CA HIS A 75 -5.06 -11.23 -0.12
C HIS A 75 -3.99 -10.51 0.73
N PHE A 76 -4.43 -9.76 1.75
CA PHE A 76 -3.55 -8.88 2.54
C PHE A 76 -2.32 -9.57 3.15
N GLN A 77 -2.33 -10.88 3.36
CA GLN A 77 -1.11 -11.59 3.78
C GLN A 77 -0.03 -11.54 2.68
N GLN A 78 -0.40 -11.68 1.42
CA GLN A 78 0.55 -11.59 0.31
C GLN A 78 1.09 -10.16 0.19
N ILE A 79 0.23 -9.14 0.36
CA ILE A 79 0.65 -7.74 0.39
C ILE A 79 1.59 -7.46 1.57
N ALA A 80 1.28 -7.99 2.76
CA ALA A 80 2.14 -7.86 3.94
C ALA A 80 3.53 -8.46 3.67
N ASP A 81 3.59 -9.65 3.08
CA ASP A 81 4.85 -10.33 2.74
C ASP A 81 5.63 -9.61 1.64
N GLU A 82 4.95 -9.12 0.60
CA GLU A 82 5.57 -8.38 -0.50
C GLU A 82 6.10 -7.00 -0.06
N PHE A 83 5.33 -6.30 0.77
CA PHE A 83 5.73 -4.97 1.24
C PHE A 83 6.72 -5.03 2.40
N GLY A 84 6.73 -6.13 3.15
CA GLY A 84 7.44 -6.24 4.42
C GLY A 84 6.80 -5.37 5.51
N TRP A 85 5.47 -5.15 5.47
CA TRP A 85 4.72 -4.25 6.35
C TRP A 85 3.62 -4.96 7.11
N ILE A 86 3.29 -4.44 8.28
CA ILE A 86 2.07 -4.85 9.00
C ILE A 86 0.88 -4.22 8.30
N MET A 87 -0.07 -5.07 7.85
CA MET A 87 -1.34 -4.62 7.29
C MET A 87 -2.42 -4.70 8.36
N VAL A 88 -3.13 -3.60 8.59
CA VAL A 88 -4.26 -3.51 9.53
C VAL A 88 -5.52 -3.14 8.76
N ILE A 89 -6.53 -3.99 8.86
CA ILE A 89 -7.81 -3.80 8.18
C ILE A 89 -8.90 -3.71 9.25
N PRO A 90 -9.19 -2.52 9.78
CA PRO A 90 -10.19 -2.34 10.80
C PRO A 90 -11.59 -2.27 10.19
N GLN A 91 -12.60 -2.72 10.94
CA GLN A 91 -14.02 -2.67 10.57
C GLN A 91 -14.66 -1.39 11.09
N ALA A 92 -15.25 -0.61 10.18
CA ALA A 92 -16.13 0.47 10.56
C ALA A 92 -17.40 -0.04 11.25
N ARG A 93 -18.01 0.80 12.07
CA ARG A 93 -19.25 0.47 12.76
C ARG A 93 -20.44 0.45 11.80
N ASN A 94 -21.42 -0.43 12.06
CA ASN A 94 -22.70 -0.37 11.40
C ASN A 94 -23.57 0.73 12.04
N GLU A 95 -23.84 1.79 11.29
CA GLU A 95 -24.62 2.95 11.71
C GLU A 95 -26.08 2.91 11.20
N GLY A 96 -26.57 1.71 10.83
CA GLY A 96 -27.94 1.50 10.35
C GLY A 96 -28.12 1.62 8.83
N LEU A 97 -27.22 2.32 8.14
CA LEU A 97 -27.14 2.40 6.67
C LEU A 97 -26.02 1.52 6.09
N GLY A 98 -25.47 0.61 6.90
CA GLY A 98 -24.30 -0.19 6.60
C GLY A 98 -23.11 0.21 7.45
N THR A 99 -21.99 -0.49 7.26
CA THR A 99 -20.71 -0.18 7.91
C THR A 99 -20.14 1.12 7.34
N MET A 100 -19.86 2.09 8.19
CA MET A 100 -19.49 3.42 7.77
C MET A 100 -18.53 4.09 8.78
N TRP A 101 -17.50 4.74 8.24
CA TRP A 101 -16.60 5.58 9.02
C TRP A 101 -17.25 6.94 9.33
N ASN A 102 -17.08 7.41 10.54
CA ASN A 102 -17.40 8.81 10.87
C ASN A 102 -16.28 9.72 10.35
N ALA A 103 -16.34 10.06 9.08
CA ALA A 103 -15.41 11.00 8.43
C ALA A 103 -16.00 12.43 8.29
N GLY A 104 -17.00 12.77 9.11
CA GLY A 104 -17.65 14.08 9.10
C GLY A 104 -18.65 14.28 7.97
N LEU A 105 -19.03 13.24 7.24
CA LEU A 105 -20.03 13.29 6.17
C LEU A 105 -21.46 13.22 6.70
N MET A 106 -21.66 12.48 7.77
CA MET A 106 -22.95 12.26 8.42
C MET A 106 -22.84 12.67 9.90
N ASN A 107 -23.98 13.01 10.53
CA ASN A 107 -24.03 13.21 11.97
C ASN A 107 -23.89 11.85 12.68
N SER A 108 -22.69 11.52 13.09
CA SER A 108 -22.38 10.36 13.91
C SER A 108 -21.59 10.79 15.14
N ASN A 109 -21.88 10.17 16.28
CA ASN A 109 -21.12 10.35 17.52
C ASN A 109 -20.05 9.26 17.71
N THR A 110 -19.88 8.38 16.73
CA THR A 110 -18.87 7.32 16.80
C THR A 110 -17.48 7.93 16.65
N ASP A 111 -16.62 7.68 17.62
CA ASP A 111 -15.23 8.14 17.61
C ASP A 111 -14.33 7.11 16.90
N ASP A 112 -14.39 7.11 15.56
CA ASP A 112 -13.54 6.25 14.75
C ASP A 112 -12.10 6.72 14.73
N SER A 113 -11.86 8.01 14.79
CA SER A 113 -10.52 8.60 14.81
C SER A 113 -9.75 8.15 16.05
N GLY A 114 -10.34 8.32 17.24
CA GLY A 114 -9.76 7.82 18.48
C GLY A 114 -9.61 6.29 18.52
N PHE A 115 -10.59 5.54 17.96
CA PHE A 115 -10.46 4.08 17.82
C PHE A 115 -9.24 3.67 17.02
N LEU A 116 -9.01 4.26 15.86
CA LEU A 116 -7.88 3.91 14.99
C LEU A 116 -6.53 4.21 15.65
N MET A 117 -6.44 5.32 16.38
CA MET A 117 -5.22 5.65 17.12
C MET A 117 -5.01 4.74 18.34
N ALA A 118 -6.06 4.42 19.08
CA ALA A 118 -5.96 3.48 20.20
C ALA A 118 -5.59 2.06 19.72
N LEU A 119 -6.11 1.64 18.56
CA LEU A 119 -5.72 0.38 17.93
C LEU A 119 -4.25 0.39 17.50
N LEU A 120 -3.76 1.49 16.91
CA LEU A 120 -2.34 1.66 16.60
C LEU A 120 -1.46 1.50 17.86
N ASP A 121 -1.82 2.16 18.97
CA ASP A 121 -1.08 2.06 20.23
C ASP A 121 -1.04 0.63 20.78
N ALA A 122 -2.18 -0.07 20.72
CA ALA A 122 -2.27 -1.45 21.16
C ALA A 122 -1.41 -2.39 20.28
N LEU A 123 -1.43 -2.18 18.95
CA LEU A 123 -0.61 -2.96 18.02
C LEU A 123 0.89 -2.66 18.17
N ALA A 124 1.26 -1.41 18.40
CA ALA A 124 2.66 -1.04 18.67
C ALA A 124 3.19 -1.64 19.99
N GLY A 125 2.30 -1.93 20.96
CA GLY A 125 2.65 -2.68 22.16
C GLY A 125 2.81 -4.19 21.96
N GLN A 126 2.33 -4.75 20.84
CA GLN A 126 2.33 -6.20 20.54
C GLN A 126 3.28 -6.57 19.41
N TYR A 127 3.51 -5.69 18.46
CA TYR A 127 4.29 -5.91 17.24
C TYR A 127 5.45 -4.89 17.16
N PRO A 128 6.53 -5.20 16.46
CA PRO A 128 7.68 -4.31 16.31
C PRO A 128 7.39 -3.16 15.32
N VAL A 129 6.40 -2.32 15.61
CA VAL A 129 6.00 -1.21 14.75
C VAL A 129 7.07 -0.14 14.70
N ASN A 130 7.42 0.31 13.49
CA ASN A 130 8.22 1.51 13.30
C ASN A 130 7.32 2.75 13.45
N ALA A 131 7.49 3.50 14.52
CA ALA A 131 6.68 4.68 14.82
C ALA A 131 6.81 5.81 13.77
N ASP A 132 7.93 5.86 13.04
CA ASP A 132 8.18 6.84 11.97
C ASP A 132 7.59 6.39 10.61
N SER A 133 6.94 5.23 10.56
CA SER A 133 6.42 4.62 9.33
C SER A 133 4.99 4.11 9.53
N VAL A 134 4.13 5.00 9.99
CA VAL A 134 2.68 4.78 10.15
C VAL A 134 1.96 5.36 8.95
N PHE A 135 1.22 4.52 8.22
CA PHE A 135 0.56 4.88 6.98
C PHE A 135 -0.93 4.61 7.01
N PHE A 136 -1.69 5.44 6.32
CA PHE A 136 -3.13 5.25 6.13
C PHE A 136 -3.49 5.33 4.65
N THR A 137 -4.30 4.39 4.19
CA THR A 137 -4.97 4.43 2.89
C THR A 137 -6.39 3.93 3.03
N GLY A 138 -7.23 4.23 2.06
CA GLY A 138 -8.59 3.72 2.03
C GLY A 138 -9.33 4.17 0.79
N PHE A 139 -10.40 3.45 0.47
CA PHE A 139 -11.23 3.68 -0.70
C PHE A 139 -12.57 4.30 -0.33
N SER A 140 -13.05 5.25 -1.15
CA SER A 140 -14.38 5.83 -0.96
C SER A 140 -14.53 6.41 0.45
N MET A 141 -15.45 5.92 1.30
CA MET A 141 -15.59 6.32 2.70
C MET A 141 -14.29 6.12 3.51
N GLY A 142 -13.49 5.10 3.20
CA GLY A 142 -12.16 4.91 3.77
C GLY A 142 -11.16 5.99 3.35
N GLY A 143 -11.30 6.52 2.13
CA GLY A 143 -10.54 7.67 1.65
C GLY A 143 -10.88 8.96 2.40
N PHE A 144 -12.18 9.21 2.66
CA PHE A 144 -12.63 10.29 3.53
C PHE A 144 -12.02 10.16 4.94
N MET A 145 -12.05 8.95 5.51
CA MET A 145 -11.48 8.70 6.83
C MET A 145 -9.97 8.84 6.85
N SER A 146 -9.26 8.47 5.78
CA SER A 146 -7.80 8.68 5.64
C SER A 146 -7.45 10.17 5.68
N HIS A 147 -8.24 11.04 5.02
CA HIS A 147 -8.08 12.49 5.15
C HIS A 147 -8.30 12.97 6.59
N ARG A 148 -9.36 12.47 7.26
CA ARG A 148 -9.61 12.80 8.66
C ARG A 148 -8.44 12.43 9.56
N MET A 149 -7.91 11.22 9.41
CA MET A 149 -6.74 10.78 10.18
C MET A 149 -5.53 11.68 9.97
N ALA A 150 -5.25 12.06 8.72
CA ALA A 150 -4.15 12.97 8.41
C ALA A 150 -4.34 14.39 9.00
N ILE A 151 -5.59 14.90 9.05
CA ILE A 151 -5.91 16.20 9.64
C ILE A 151 -5.77 16.19 11.15
N GLU A 152 -6.34 15.15 11.81
CA GLU A 152 -6.44 15.10 13.28
C GLU A 152 -5.17 14.53 13.95
N HIS A 153 -4.36 13.72 13.24
CA HIS A 153 -3.22 12.98 13.82
C HIS A 153 -1.97 13.01 12.93
N GLY A 154 -1.79 14.08 12.16
CA GLY A 154 -0.64 14.22 11.26
C GLY A 154 0.72 14.16 11.97
N ASP A 155 0.78 14.47 13.26
CA ASP A 155 1.97 14.36 14.09
C ASP A 155 2.44 12.91 14.36
N ARG A 156 1.56 11.94 14.07
CA ARG A 156 1.81 10.50 14.26
C ARG A 156 1.75 9.69 12.96
N ILE A 157 1.48 10.33 11.84
CA ILE A 157 1.25 9.69 10.55
C ILE A 157 2.30 10.18 9.56
N ALA A 158 3.10 9.27 9.04
CA ALA A 158 4.17 9.59 8.10
C ALA A 158 3.62 9.96 6.70
N ALA A 159 2.59 9.25 6.24
CA ALA A 159 1.94 9.55 4.97
C ALA A 159 0.53 8.95 4.87
N CYS A 160 -0.31 9.61 4.04
CA CYS A 160 -1.65 9.13 3.70
C CYS A 160 -1.85 9.06 2.18
N ALA A 161 -2.64 8.07 1.76
CA ALA A 161 -3.02 7.89 0.36
C ALA A 161 -4.53 7.64 0.21
N PRO A 162 -5.38 8.65 0.37
CA PRO A 162 -6.81 8.53 0.14
C PRO A 162 -7.14 8.30 -1.34
N VAL A 163 -8.01 7.30 -1.60
CA VAL A 163 -8.48 6.94 -2.94
C VAL A 163 -9.98 7.19 -3.06
N SER A 164 -10.39 7.98 -4.03
CA SER A 164 -11.80 8.36 -4.30
C SER A 164 -12.56 8.80 -3.03
N GLY A 165 -11.88 9.53 -2.13
CA GLY A 165 -12.45 10.12 -0.92
C GLY A 165 -12.17 11.62 -0.89
N LEU A 166 -13.01 12.40 -0.21
CA LEU A 166 -12.88 13.86 -0.16
C LEU A 166 -12.67 14.36 1.27
N ILE A 167 -12.28 15.61 1.41
CA ILE A 167 -12.33 16.32 2.69
C ILE A 167 -13.72 16.93 2.82
N THR A 168 -14.48 16.55 3.86
CA THR A 168 -15.80 17.14 4.13
C THR A 168 -15.65 18.60 4.54
N HIS A 169 -16.71 19.42 4.37
CA HIS A 169 -16.66 20.83 4.74
C HIS A 169 -16.34 21.05 6.23
N SER A 170 -16.80 20.16 7.10
CA SER A 170 -16.52 20.24 8.54
C SER A 170 -15.04 19.99 8.85
N LEU A 171 -14.40 19.07 8.15
CA LEU A 171 -12.95 18.81 8.27
C LEU A 171 -12.12 19.89 7.61
N ALA A 172 -12.56 20.43 6.46
CA ALA A 172 -11.87 21.49 5.75
C ALA A 172 -11.75 22.80 6.55
N ALA A 173 -12.61 23.00 7.56
CA ALA A 173 -12.53 24.12 8.49
C ALA A 173 -11.42 23.97 9.55
N GLN A 174 -10.83 22.78 9.68
CA GLN A 174 -9.75 22.50 10.60
C GLN A 174 -8.39 22.72 9.97
N THR A 175 -7.41 23.12 10.76
CA THR A 175 -6.01 23.13 10.35
C THR A 175 -5.40 21.77 10.74
N PRO A 176 -4.65 21.08 9.85
CA PRO A 176 -3.97 19.85 10.22
C PRO A 176 -3.05 20.05 11.43
N VAL A 177 -3.01 19.06 12.32
CA VAL A 177 -2.16 19.10 13.53
C VAL A 177 -0.67 19.20 13.16
N ALA A 178 -0.28 18.56 12.06
CA ALA A 178 1.06 18.65 11.47
C ALA A 178 0.98 18.44 9.95
N PRO A 179 1.99 18.88 9.18
CA PRO A 179 2.12 18.54 7.77
C PRO A 179 2.28 17.03 7.57
N VAL A 180 1.64 16.45 6.54
CA VAL A 180 1.65 15.00 6.24
C VAL A 180 1.91 14.79 4.75
N ARG A 181 2.80 13.86 4.40
CA ARG A 181 2.95 13.45 2.99
C ARG A 181 1.62 12.91 2.47
N MET A 182 1.16 13.45 1.34
CA MET A 182 -0.19 13.17 0.83
C MET A 182 -0.15 12.72 -0.63
N LEU A 183 -0.75 11.55 -0.92
CA LEU A 183 -1.05 11.08 -2.28
C LEU A 183 -2.56 10.98 -2.44
N HIS A 184 -3.18 11.85 -3.19
CA HIS A 184 -4.60 11.75 -3.51
C HIS A 184 -4.79 11.07 -4.87
N ILE A 185 -5.65 10.03 -4.94
CA ILE A 185 -5.95 9.31 -6.19
C ILE A 185 -7.44 9.44 -6.49
N HIS A 186 -7.81 9.90 -7.71
CA HIS A 186 -9.23 10.12 -8.03
C HIS A 186 -9.53 10.07 -9.52
N GLY A 187 -10.67 9.44 -9.87
CA GLY A 187 -11.22 9.38 -11.22
C GLY A 187 -12.02 10.62 -11.59
N THR A 188 -11.80 11.18 -12.78
CA THR A 188 -12.50 12.41 -13.21
C THR A 188 -13.95 12.18 -13.59
N ALA A 189 -14.35 10.94 -13.87
CA ALA A 189 -15.71 10.55 -14.23
C ALA A 189 -16.44 9.79 -13.09
N ASP A 190 -15.91 9.85 -11.86
CA ASP A 190 -16.49 9.21 -10.67
C ASP A 190 -17.91 9.76 -10.41
N PRO A 191 -18.97 8.94 -10.54
CA PRO A 191 -20.35 9.39 -10.32
C PRO A 191 -20.77 9.31 -8.85
N VAL A 192 -20.05 8.55 -8.02
CA VAL A 192 -20.38 8.29 -6.61
C VAL A 192 -19.74 9.35 -5.72
N VAL A 193 -18.43 9.54 -5.86
CA VAL A 193 -17.67 10.59 -5.18
C VAL A 193 -17.08 11.49 -6.26
N GLY A 194 -17.88 12.45 -6.71
CA GLY A 194 -17.54 13.27 -7.87
C GLY A 194 -16.29 14.11 -7.64
N TYR A 195 -15.44 14.20 -8.66
CA TYR A 195 -14.19 14.95 -8.69
C TYR A 195 -14.38 16.44 -8.31
N ASN A 196 -15.58 17.00 -8.56
CA ASN A 196 -15.97 18.37 -8.22
C ASN A 196 -16.54 18.52 -6.80
N GLY A 197 -16.53 17.50 -5.97
CA GLY A 197 -17.07 17.51 -4.60
C GLY A 197 -18.52 17.07 -4.47
N SER A 198 -19.23 16.82 -5.57
CA SER A 198 -20.65 16.47 -5.59
C SER A 198 -20.86 15.04 -6.05
N SER A 199 -21.80 14.32 -5.43
CA SER A 199 -22.20 13.00 -5.88
C SER A 199 -23.36 13.09 -6.87
N GLN A 200 -23.21 12.50 -8.04
CA GLN A 200 -24.33 12.29 -8.97
C GLN A 200 -25.25 11.17 -8.46
N TYR A 201 -24.69 10.16 -7.82
CA TYR A 201 -25.43 9.03 -7.28
C TYR A 201 -26.32 9.39 -6.11
N PHE A 202 -25.80 10.20 -5.15
CA PHE A 202 -26.57 10.63 -3.98
C PHE A 202 -27.27 11.99 -4.17
N GLY A 203 -26.97 12.72 -5.23
CA GLY A 203 -27.54 14.03 -5.51
C GLY A 203 -27.20 15.11 -4.47
N MET A 204 -26.03 14.99 -3.83
CA MET A 204 -25.62 15.90 -2.74
C MET A 204 -24.13 16.30 -2.86
N ASN A 205 -23.76 17.40 -2.21
CA ASN A 205 -22.38 17.79 -2.03
C ASN A 205 -21.77 16.95 -0.90
N LEU A 206 -20.60 16.36 -1.15
CA LEU A 206 -19.87 15.49 -0.20
C LEU A 206 -18.70 16.18 0.49
N GLY A 207 -18.20 17.28 -0.09
CA GLY A 207 -17.03 17.98 0.45
C GLY A 207 -16.36 18.88 -0.57
N LEU A 208 -15.08 19.12 -0.37
CA LEU A 208 -14.24 19.90 -1.28
C LEU A 208 -14.08 19.20 -2.63
N SER A 209 -13.91 19.95 -3.72
CA SER A 209 -13.41 19.41 -4.99
C SER A 209 -11.98 18.89 -4.84
N VAL A 210 -11.56 18.01 -5.73
CA VAL A 210 -10.18 17.48 -5.71
C VAL A 210 -9.16 18.60 -5.81
N GLU A 211 -9.38 19.60 -6.67
CA GLU A 211 -8.51 20.76 -6.78
C GLU A 211 -8.41 21.53 -5.46
N SER A 212 -9.54 21.69 -4.74
CA SER A 212 -9.55 22.35 -3.44
C SER A 212 -8.84 21.52 -2.37
N ILE A 213 -8.92 20.19 -2.44
CA ILE A 213 -8.18 19.25 -1.56
C ILE A 213 -6.67 19.38 -1.79
N LEU A 214 -6.25 19.45 -3.05
CA LEU A 214 -4.84 19.63 -3.39
C LEU A 214 -4.34 20.98 -2.86
N ASN A 215 -5.11 22.06 -3.00
CA ASN A 215 -4.74 23.35 -2.44
C ASN A 215 -4.67 23.30 -0.91
N TYR A 216 -5.64 22.69 -0.25
CA TYR A 216 -5.64 22.51 1.20
C TYR A 216 -4.35 21.84 1.71
N TRP A 217 -3.93 20.73 1.08
CA TRP A 217 -2.71 20.03 1.48
C TRP A 217 -1.43 20.74 1.05
N LYS A 218 -1.43 21.43 -0.12
CA LYS A 218 -0.28 22.26 -0.53
C LYS A 218 -0.03 23.40 0.46
N ASP A 219 -1.11 24.07 0.87
CA ASP A 219 -1.02 25.16 1.85
C ASP A 219 -0.51 24.65 3.21
N ALA A 220 -1.04 23.51 3.68
CA ALA A 220 -0.64 22.88 4.94
C ALA A 220 0.83 22.41 4.94
N ASN A 221 1.31 21.92 3.80
CA ASN A 221 2.66 21.39 3.62
C ASN A 221 3.65 22.40 3.02
N HIS A 222 3.21 23.64 2.77
CA HIS A 222 4.03 24.69 2.15
C HIS A 222 4.66 24.26 0.80
N CYS A 223 3.89 23.54 -0.02
CA CYS A 223 4.36 23.03 -1.30
C CYS A 223 4.40 24.12 -2.38
N ALA A 224 5.22 23.89 -3.41
CA ALA A 224 5.24 24.70 -4.61
C ALA A 224 3.89 24.66 -5.36
N ASP A 225 3.49 25.79 -5.97
CA ASP A 225 2.23 25.89 -6.73
C ASP A 225 2.24 25.07 -8.02
N GLN A 226 3.39 25.01 -8.68
CA GLN A 226 3.54 24.33 -9.96
C GLN A 226 4.00 22.88 -9.75
N PRO A 227 3.26 21.90 -10.27
CA PRO A 227 3.64 20.50 -10.16
C PRO A 227 4.65 20.08 -11.22
N ILE A 228 5.43 19.06 -10.88
CA ILE A 228 6.05 18.19 -11.89
C ILE A 228 4.95 17.24 -12.37
N ILE A 229 4.81 17.10 -13.71
CA ILE A 229 3.75 16.30 -14.31
C ILE A 229 4.36 15.12 -15.03
N ASP A 230 3.95 13.91 -14.63
CA ASP A 230 4.30 12.63 -15.22
C ASP A 230 3.05 11.95 -15.77
N THR A 231 3.09 11.52 -17.03
CA THR A 231 2.00 10.73 -17.62
C THR A 231 2.42 9.27 -17.71
N PHE A 232 1.61 8.38 -17.13
CA PHE A 232 1.83 6.96 -17.26
C PHE A 232 1.61 6.49 -18.72
N PRO A 233 2.33 5.48 -19.20
CA PRO A 233 2.09 4.90 -20.53
C PRO A 233 0.66 4.35 -20.62
N ASP A 234 -0.01 4.61 -21.74
CA ASP A 234 -1.31 4.02 -22.09
C ASP A 234 -1.05 2.71 -22.85
N LEU A 235 -1.09 1.59 -22.13
CA LEU A 235 -0.77 0.27 -22.66
C LEU A 235 -2.02 -0.55 -23.00
N HIS A 236 -3.16 -0.24 -22.37
CA HIS A 236 -4.39 -1.02 -22.47
C HIS A 236 -5.41 -0.41 -23.44
N ASN A 237 -5.27 0.88 -23.77
CA ASN A 237 -6.20 1.61 -24.66
C ASN A 237 -7.67 1.42 -24.23
N ASP A 238 -7.90 1.47 -22.92
CA ASP A 238 -9.19 1.23 -22.25
C ASP A 238 -10.02 2.51 -22.04
N GLY A 239 -9.51 3.65 -22.52
CA GLY A 239 -10.10 4.98 -22.37
C GLY A 239 -9.71 5.69 -21.09
N LEU A 240 -8.86 5.07 -20.25
CA LEU A 240 -8.29 5.69 -19.06
C LEU A 240 -6.93 6.32 -19.36
N ARG A 241 -6.63 7.39 -18.67
CA ARG A 241 -5.28 7.96 -18.69
C ARG A 241 -4.89 8.36 -17.27
N PHE A 242 -3.73 7.89 -16.84
CA PHE A 242 -3.20 8.17 -15.51
C PHE A 242 -2.14 9.26 -15.61
N VAL A 243 -2.30 10.33 -14.83
CA VAL A 243 -1.37 11.46 -14.79
C VAL A 243 -1.02 11.75 -13.35
N ARG A 244 0.27 11.75 -13.03
CA ARG A 244 0.79 12.13 -11.71
C ARG A 244 1.16 13.60 -11.73
N TYR A 245 0.73 14.30 -10.70
CA TYR A 245 1.11 15.66 -10.35
C TYR A 245 1.88 15.60 -9.04
N THR A 246 3.13 16.08 -9.02
CA THR A 246 3.95 16.14 -7.81
C THR A 246 4.23 17.58 -7.45
N TYR A 247 3.72 18.03 -6.34
CA TYR A 247 3.96 19.35 -5.75
C TYR A 247 5.09 19.24 -4.75
N SER A 248 6.26 19.80 -5.10
CA SER A 248 7.45 19.75 -4.26
C SER A 248 7.24 20.50 -2.96
N GLY A 249 7.57 19.85 -1.84
CA GLY A 249 7.48 20.35 -0.49
C GLY A 249 8.12 19.33 0.46
N ASP A 250 8.23 19.69 1.73
CA ASP A 250 8.66 18.79 2.79
C ASP A 250 7.70 18.95 3.97
N PRO A 251 6.69 18.08 4.00
CA PRO A 251 6.39 16.92 3.13
C PRO A 251 5.72 17.28 1.79
N GLU A 252 5.90 16.43 0.77
CA GLU A 252 5.34 16.58 -0.58
C GLU A 252 3.84 16.26 -0.66
N VAL A 253 3.16 16.82 -1.69
CA VAL A 253 1.79 16.43 -2.09
C VAL A 253 1.82 15.86 -3.49
N GLN A 254 1.22 14.69 -3.68
CA GLN A 254 1.03 14.08 -4.99
C GLN A 254 -0.45 13.87 -5.31
N HIS A 255 -0.77 13.88 -6.60
CA HIS A 255 -2.08 13.51 -7.12
C HIS A 255 -1.94 12.60 -8.33
N ILE A 256 -2.58 11.44 -8.30
CA ILE A 256 -2.80 10.63 -9.50
C ILE A 256 -4.21 10.90 -9.99
N LYS A 257 -4.31 11.67 -11.07
CA LYS A 257 -5.54 11.98 -11.79
C LYS A 257 -5.83 10.87 -12.79
N VAL A 258 -6.99 10.20 -12.64
CA VAL A 258 -7.42 9.17 -13.58
C VAL A 258 -8.45 9.79 -14.51
N ILE A 259 -8.02 10.23 -15.68
CA ILE A 259 -8.89 10.84 -16.69
C ILE A 259 -9.78 9.73 -17.28
N GLY A 260 -11.09 9.92 -17.24
CA GLY A 260 -12.09 8.93 -17.61
C GLY A 260 -12.41 7.90 -16.52
N GLY A 261 -11.61 7.89 -15.43
CA GLY A 261 -11.80 6.94 -14.32
C GLY A 261 -13.09 7.15 -13.55
N ASP A 262 -13.75 6.06 -13.23
CA ASP A 262 -14.98 5.98 -12.44
C ASP A 262 -14.69 5.71 -10.94
N HIS A 263 -15.71 5.25 -10.17
CA HIS A 263 -15.57 4.92 -8.75
C HIS A 263 -15.02 3.49 -8.56
N THR A 264 -13.77 3.27 -9.00
CA THR A 264 -13.11 1.96 -9.01
C THR A 264 -11.75 2.00 -8.31
N TRP A 265 -11.42 0.92 -7.60
CA TRP A 265 -10.05 0.65 -7.16
C TRP A 265 -9.33 -0.17 -8.24
N TYR A 266 -8.36 0.41 -8.91
CA TYR A 266 -7.59 -0.27 -9.96
C TYR A 266 -6.49 -1.15 -9.34
N HIS A 267 -6.66 -2.49 -9.45
CA HIS A 267 -5.86 -3.48 -8.73
C HIS A 267 -4.61 -3.93 -9.45
N SER A 268 -4.64 -4.02 -10.77
CA SER A 268 -3.70 -4.85 -11.52
C SER A 268 -3.18 -4.12 -12.74
N GLU A 269 -1.85 -4.13 -12.89
CA GLU A 269 -1.17 -3.64 -14.09
C GLU A 269 -1.40 -4.54 -15.32
N ASP A 270 -1.93 -5.75 -15.13
CA ASP A 270 -2.35 -6.64 -16.22
C ASP A 270 -3.70 -6.23 -16.86
N GLN A 271 -4.51 -5.46 -16.14
CA GLN A 271 -5.83 -4.98 -16.58
C GLN A 271 -5.87 -3.48 -16.84
N TYR A 272 -5.02 -2.72 -16.14
CA TYR A 272 -4.96 -1.27 -16.18
C TYR A 272 -3.51 -0.82 -16.24
N ASP A 273 -3.25 0.40 -16.68
CA ASP A 273 -1.89 0.93 -16.78
C ASP A 273 -1.21 1.16 -15.43
N VAL A 274 -2.00 1.18 -14.34
CA VAL A 274 -1.55 1.49 -12.99
C VAL A 274 -2.24 0.60 -11.96
N SER A 275 -1.47 0.03 -11.04
CA SER A 275 -1.97 -0.55 -9.81
C SER A 275 -1.89 0.47 -8.68
N TYR A 276 -3.02 0.77 -8.04
CA TYR A 276 -3.05 1.74 -6.94
C TYR A 276 -2.17 1.30 -5.75
N LEU A 277 -2.17 0.02 -5.40
CA LEU A 277 -1.31 -0.48 -4.32
C LEU A 277 0.17 -0.30 -4.63
N THR A 278 0.59 -0.54 -5.87
CA THR A 278 1.97 -0.32 -6.30
C THR A 278 2.37 1.15 -6.16
N GLU A 279 1.52 2.07 -6.60
CA GLU A 279 1.82 3.50 -6.55
C GLU A 279 1.76 4.06 -5.12
N ILE A 280 0.81 3.59 -4.30
CA ILE A 280 0.73 3.91 -2.88
C ILE A 280 1.98 3.43 -2.14
N ARG A 281 2.44 2.20 -2.40
CA ARG A 281 3.68 1.68 -1.82
C ARG A 281 4.88 2.52 -2.21
N LYS A 282 5.05 2.82 -3.51
CA LYS A 282 6.14 3.68 -4.00
C LYS A 282 6.13 5.04 -3.31
N PHE A 283 4.96 5.64 -3.18
CA PHE A 283 4.80 6.92 -2.48
C PHE A 283 5.18 6.81 -1.00
N PHE A 284 4.72 5.80 -0.27
CA PHE A 284 5.00 5.66 1.16
C PHE A 284 6.49 5.39 1.45
N ILE A 285 7.17 4.65 0.59
CA ILE A 285 8.62 4.44 0.71
C ILE A 285 9.40 5.73 0.45
N GLY A 286 8.90 6.62 -0.42
CA GLY A 286 9.59 7.83 -0.88
C GLY A 286 10.76 7.52 -1.81
N ASN A 287 11.29 8.57 -2.43
CA ASN A 287 12.44 8.44 -3.34
C ASN A 287 13.77 8.15 -2.62
N GLY A 288 13.77 7.94 -1.30
CA GLY A 288 14.96 7.75 -0.46
C GLY A 288 14.86 6.62 0.57
N GLY A 289 13.74 5.88 0.64
CA GLY A 289 13.54 4.85 1.66
C GLY A 289 13.30 3.47 1.07
N SER A 290 14.35 2.67 0.87
CA SER A 290 14.20 1.22 0.84
C SER A 290 13.97 0.72 2.26
N ILE A 291 12.68 0.58 2.66
CA ILE A 291 12.30 -0.10 3.89
C ILE A 291 11.84 -1.51 3.52
N GLY A 292 12.75 -2.44 3.53
CA GLY A 292 12.42 -3.85 3.41
C GLY A 292 13.42 -4.64 2.60
N LEU A 293 14.18 -5.50 3.28
CA LEU A 293 15.38 -6.22 2.83
C LEU A 293 16.45 -5.22 2.38
N ALA A 294 17.36 -4.90 3.28
CA ALA A 294 18.45 -3.95 3.04
C ALA A 294 19.04 -4.16 1.63
N GLU A 295 18.59 -3.39 0.66
CA GLU A 295 19.48 -2.93 -0.38
C GLU A 295 20.45 -2.02 0.36
N THR A 296 21.46 -2.63 0.96
CA THR A 296 22.62 -1.93 1.48
C THR A 296 23.09 -1.01 0.38
N GLY A 297 23.01 0.30 0.60
CA GLY A 297 23.42 1.42 -0.23
C GLY A 297 24.26 1.03 -1.44
N ARG A 298 23.59 0.66 -2.53
CA ARG A 298 24.21 0.18 -3.74
C ARG A 298 23.42 0.78 -4.89
N ASP A 299 24.13 1.44 -5.76
CA ASP A 299 23.63 2.05 -6.97
C ASP A 299 22.61 1.15 -7.65
N ALA A 300 21.34 1.60 -7.69
CA ALA A 300 20.28 0.82 -8.31
C ALA A 300 20.56 0.65 -9.80
N LEU A 301 20.65 -0.59 -10.27
CA LEU A 301 20.81 -0.87 -11.70
C LEU A 301 19.50 -0.50 -12.41
N CYS A 302 19.54 0.45 -13.33
CA CYS A 302 18.41 0.80 -14.19
C CYS A 302 18.60 0.17 -15.58
N LEU A 303 17.55 -0.50 -16.09
CA LEU A 303 17.53 -1.15 -17.40
C LEU A 303 16.41 -0.58 -18.26
N TRP A 304 16.72 -0.13 -19.48
CA TRP A 304 15.74 0.32 -20.47
C TRP A 304 16.12 0.01 -21.92
N PRO A 305 15.19 -0.35 -22.78
CA PRO A 305 13.78 -0.67 -22.47
C PRO A 305 13.67 -1.98 -21.68
N ASN A 306 12.67 -2.05 -20.82
CA ASN A 306 12.28 -3.26 -20.10
C ASN A 306 10.74 -3.31 -20.02
N PRO A 307 10.05 -4.23 -20.74
CA PRO A 307 10.55 -5.36 -21.53
C PRO A 307 11.47 -5.00 -22.71
N THR A 308 12.33 -5.97 -23.11
CA THR A 308 13.25 -5.79 -24.23
C THR A 308 13.06 -6.88 -25.29
N SER A 309 13.23 -6.51 -26.56
CA SER A 309 13.25 -7.46 -27.68
C SER A 309 14.62 -8.13 -27.93
N GLY A 310 15.55 -7.99 -26.99
CA GLY A 310 16.86 -8.65 -27.07
C GLY A 310 18.06 -7.79 -26.67
N HIS A 311 17.88 -6.51 -26.37
CA HIS A 311 18.92 -5.67 -25.78
C HIS A 311 18.32 -4.49 -25.04
N CYS A 312 18.94 -4.13 -23.93
CA CYS A 312 18.60 -2.97 -23.12
C CYS A 312 19.86 -2.16 -22.79
N THR A 313 19.66 -0.95 -22.34
CA THR A 313 20.72 -0.10 -21.82
C THR A 313 20.77 -0.26 -20.30
N ILE A 314 21.97 -0.32 -19.75
CA ILE A 314 22.24 -0.27 -18.32
C ILE A 314 23.25 0.84 -18.05
N GLU A 315 22.99 1.65 -17.04
CA GLU A 315 23.90 2.72 -16.62
C GLU A 315 24.59 2.35 -15.31
N THR A 316 25.90 2.59 -15.24
CA THR A 316 26.72 2.29 -14.06
C THR A 316 27.68 3.43 -13.79
N GLU A 317 27.88 3.81 -12.54
CA GLU A 317 28.80 4.89 -12.17
C GLU A 317 30.26 4.49 -12.34
N THR A 318 30.56 3.22 -12.17
CA THR A 318 31.93 2.66 -12.27
C THR A 318 31.94 1.42 -13.14
N ALA A 319 33.11 1.06 -13.67
CA ALA A 319 33.27 -0.20 -14.39
C ALA A 319 32.95 -1.38 -13.46
N THR A 320 32.09 -2.30 -13.91
CA THR A 320 31.61 -3.41 -13.10
C THR A 320 31.27 -4.63 -13.96
N THR A 321 31.02 -5.76 -13.30
CA THR A 321 30.52 -6.98 -13.95
C THR A 321 29.10 -7.24 -13.52
N VAL A 322 28.23 -7.61 -14.46
CA VAL A 322 26.87 -8.06 -14.16
C VAL A 322 26.66 -9.49 -14.63
N GLU A 323 25.92 -10.25 -13.82
CA GLU A 323 25.46 -11.59 -14.15
C GLU A 323 23.98 -11.56 -14.51
N VAL A 324 23.61 -12.20 -15.61
CA VAL A 324 22.20 -12.44 -15.96
C VAL A 324 21.82 -13.83 -15.45
N LYS A 325 20.78 -13.91 -14.62
CA LYS A 325 20.30 -15.16 -14.00
C LYS A 325 18.90 -15.50 -14.48
N ASP A 326 18.64 -16.78 -14.65
CA ASP A 326 17.28 -17.30 -14.91
C ASP A 326 16.44 -17.35 -13.62
N MET A 327 15.17 -17.76 -13.74
CA MET A 327 14.22 -17.92 -12.64
C MET A 327 14.68 -18.93 -11.57
N LEU A 328 15.63 -19.81 -11.87
CA LEU A 328 16.21 -20.79 -10.94
C LEU A 328 17.52 -20.27 -10.31
N GLY A 329 17.89 -19.00 -10.56
CA GLY A 329 19.11 -18.38 -10.06
C GLY A 329 20.40 -18.81 -10.77
N ARG A 330 20.33 -19.57 -11.88
CA ARG A 330 21.49 -20.00 -12.66
C ARG A 330 21.98 -18.84 -13.53
N THR A 331 23.28 -18.58 -13.55
CA THR A 331 23.88 -17.56 -14.43
C THR A 331 23.83 -18.04 -15.89
N VAL A 332 23.11 -17.31 -16.73
CA VAL A 332 22.93 -17.60 -18.17
C VAL A 332 23.74 -16.68 -19.08
N ALA A 333 24.20 -15.54 -18.56
CA ALA A 333 25.13 -14.64 -19.24
C ALA A 333 25.91 -13.80 -18.22
N THR A 334 27.07 -13.28 -18.64
CA THR A 334 27.90 -12.34 -17.86
C THR A 334 28.39 -11.24 -18.79
N HIS A 335 28.30 -9.98 -18.33
CA HIS A 335 28.73 -8.82 -19.12
C HIS A 335 29.67 -7.93 -18.29
N GLN A 336 30.75 -7.48 -18.93
CA GLN A 336 31.61 -6.42 -18.41
C GLN A 336 31.06 -5.07 -18.86
N LEU A 337 30.87 -4.14 -17.92
CA LEU A 337 30.35 -2.80 -18.16
C LEU A 337 31.42 -1.77 -17.83
N ASN A 338 31.44 -0.69 -18.61
CA ASN A 338 32.24 0.49 -18.31
C ASN A 338 31.41 1.51 -17.51
N ALA A 339 32.04 2.51 -16.92
CA ALA A 339 31.30 3.65 -16.36
C ALA A 339 30.46 4.34 -17.45
N GLY A 340 29.22 4.71 -17.11
CA GLY A 340 28.25 5.30 -18.01
C GLY A 340 27.26 4.29 -18.59
N ALA A 341 26.62 4.66 -19.70
CA ALA A 341 25.61 3.85 -20.38
C ALA A 341 26.24 2.70 -21.19
N ASN A 342 25.79 1.48 -20.92
CA ASN A 342 26.25 0.25 -21.58
C ASN A 342 25.08 -0.47 -22.25
N ARG A 343 25.35 -1.09 -23.41
CA ARG A 343 24.36 -1.93 -24.08
C ARG A 343 24.47 -3.37 -23.60
N LEU A 344 23.44 -3.88 -22.96
CA LEU A 344 23.33 -5.28 -22.55
C LEU A 344 22.65 -6.09 -23.67
N VAL A 345 23.33 -7.12 -24.18
CA VAL A 345 22.80 -7.95 -25.27
C VAL A 345 22.21 -9.22 -24.68
N LEU A 346 20.90 -9.37 -24.79
CA LEU A 346 20.10 -10.49 -24.26
C LEU A 346 19.46 -11.31 -25.41
N SER A 347 19.82 -11.01 -26.64
CA SER A 347 19.18 -11.59 -27.82
C SER A 347 19.40 -13.11 -27.98
N ALA A 348 20.36 -13.70 -27.27
CA ALA A 348 20.58 -15.16 -27.27
C ALA A 348 19.66 -15.87 -26.25
N LEU A 349 18.99 -15.13 -25.37
CA LEU A 349 18.13 -15.71 -24.36
C LEU A 349 16.71 -15.94 -24.91
N PRO A 350 16.02 -17.03 -24.53
CA PRO A 350 14.62 -17.25 -24.81
C PRO A 350 13.75 -16.12 -24.21
N ALA A 351 12.55 -15.92 -24.75
CA ALA A 351 11.56 -15.03 -24.13
C ALA A 351 11.26 -15.51 -22.71
N GLY A 352 11.26 -14.58 -21.77
CA GLY A 352 11.06 -14.90 -20.35
C GLY A 352 11.60 -13.86 -19.41
N MET A 353 11.50 -14.16 -18.12
CA MET A 353 11.97 -13.32 -17.03
C MET A 353 13.40 -13.69 -16.62
N TYR A 354 14.24 -12.69 -16.45
CA TYR A 354 15.61 -12.82 -15.99
C TYR A 354 15.92 -11.76 -14.92
N PHE A 355 17.02 -11.96 -14.19
CA PHE A 355 17.54 -11.03 -13.21
C PHE A 355 18.96 -10.64 -13.56
N VAL A 356 19.23 -9.34 -13.63
CA VAL A 356 20.60 -8.82 -13.81
C VAL A 356 21.13 -8.45 -12.43
N LYS A 357 22.20 -9.12 -12.01
CA LYS A 357 22.85 -8.92 -10.70
C LYS A 357 24.20 -8.25 -10.87
N GLY A 358 24.39 -7.10 -10.23
CA GLY A 358 25.66 -6.39 -10.16
C GLY A 358 26.64 -7.01 -9.16
N ALA A 359 27.93 -6.76 -9.34
CA ALA A 359 28.98 -7.18 -8.40
C ALA A 359 28.78 -6.57 -6.98
N ASN A 360 28.17 -5.40 -6.90
CA ASN A 360 27.75 -4.75 -5.66
C ASN A 360 26.54 -5.44 -4.99
N GLY A 361 25.95 -6.45 -5.65
CA GLY A 361 24.78 -7.21 -5.17
C GLY A 361 23.42 -6.59 -5.53
N ALA A 362 23.39 -5.45 -6.22
CA ALA A 362 22.16 -4.91 -6.80
C ALA A 362 21.55 -5.90 -7.80
N VAL A 363 20.24 -6.04 -7.79
CA VAL A 363 19.52 -6.95 -8.69
C VAL A 363 18.37 -6.19 -9.34
N VAL A 364 18.23 -6.30 -10.65
CA VAL A 364 17.12 -5.74 -11.40
C VAL A 364 16.48 -6.81 -12.29
N LYS A 365 15.15 -6.85 -12.32
CA LYS A 365 14.37 -7.74 -13.19
C LYS A 365 14.41 -7.22 -14.64
N VAL A 366 14.57 -8.13 -15.61
CA VAL A 366 14.43 -7.83 -17.02
C VAL A 366 13.52 -8.86 -17.71
N MET A 367 12.60 -8.38 -18.53
CA MET A 367 11.72 -9.20 -19.36
C MET A 367 12.23 -9.21 -20.79
N VAL A 368 12.51 -10.41 -21.34
CA VAL A 368 12.82 -10.60 -22.74
C VAL A 368 11.54 -11.01 -23.47
N SER A 369 11.07 -10.16 -24.37
CA SER A 369 9.84 -10.40 -25.16
C SER A 369 10.10 -11.44 -26.26
N PRO A 370 9.06 -12.16 -26.73
CA PRO A 370 9.13 -12.95 -27.96
C PRO A 370 9.53 -12.07 -29.15
N ARG A 371 10.24 -12.65 -30.12
CA ARG A 371 10.60 -11.99 -31.39
C ARG A 371 9.49 -12.12 -32.40
#